data_2357f31b3f7e8308fb11319f38a2a64c
#
_entry.id   2357f31b3f7e8308fb11319f38a2a64c
#
_cell.length_a   1.000
_cell.length_b   1.000
_cell.length_c   1.000
_cell.angle_alpha   90.00
_cell.angle_beta   90.00
_cell.angle_gamma   90.00
#
_symmetry.space_group_name_H-M   'P 1'
#
loop_
_entity.id
_entity.type
_entity.pdbx_description
1 polymer ?
#
loop_
_entity_poly.entity_id
_entity_poly.type
_entity_poly.pdbx_seq_one_letter_code
_entity_poly.pdbx_strand_id
1 'polypeptide(L)'
;IQGGWRIIDFGNEDLKPEKSTTYEIGLYYDNADDLRGNITLFKNDFKDKILDTDGSNINRIPAYGGCAGAPSVNCPGWGTYFNIEGAEVYGVELSGDYDITKRLNFKANYTYSHSEIETGDPTIYTPNGAVKFSQTNLSRLDGKSLTATPKHAAHATLSYRPIAPLSTFIGLNYESELTSVQFGPGNRVSKNDKKLFTTDLGAQYDLNDNLSLNLTAYNIFDNVRYDEGLADDGNYYWYPEEGRRFWFKVNAKW
;
A
#
# COMPACT_ATOMS: atom_id res chain seq x y z
N ILE A 1 -14.23 31.54 -5.86
CA ILE A 1 -13.56 31.52 -4.55
C ILE A 1 -13.89 30.15 -3.97
N GLN A 2 -12.96 29.20 -4.05
CA GLN A 2 -13.09 27.91 -3.38
C GLN A 2 -13.05 28.17 -1.87
N GLY A 3 -14.14 27.87 -1.18
CA GLY A 3 -14.19 27.87 0.27
C GLY A 3 -13.22 26.83 0.79
N GLY A 4 -12.13 27.27 1.40
CA GLY A 4 -11.18 26.37 2.03
C GLY A 4 -11.85 25.65 3.20
N TRP A 5 -11.76 24.33 3.21
CA TRP A 5 -12.16 23.49 4.33
C TRP A 5 -11.24 23.80 5.51
N ARG A 6 -11.81 23.99 6.66
CA ARG A 6 -11.04 24.23 7.87
C ARG A 6 -11.14 22.99 8.76
N ILE A 7 -10.03 22.29 8.90
CA ILE A 7 -9.89 21.18 9.85
C ILE A 7 -9.10 21.73 11.05
N ILE A 8 -9.54 21.41 12.24
CA ILE A 8 -8.87 21.74 13.49
C ILE A 8 -8.49 20.42 14.16
N ASP A 9 -7.20 20.18 14.28
CA ASP A 9 -6.70 19.01 14.98
C ASP A 9 -6.59 19.27 16.47
N PHE A 10 -7.08 18.32 17.27
CA PHE A 10 -6.96 18.31 18.71
C PHE A 10 -5.88 17.35 19.13
N GLY A 11 -5.01 17.79 20.03
CA GLY A 11 -4.07 16.90 20.69
C GLY A 11 -4.79 15.89 21.58
N ASN A 12 -4.25 14.69 21.64
CA ASN A 12 -4.65 13.66 22.60
C ASN A 12 -3.47 13.38 23.53
N GLU A 13 -3.58 13.85 24.80
CA GLU A 13 -2.51 13.68 25.80
C GLU A 13 -2.37 12.23 26.27
N ASP A 14 -3.41 11.40 26.05
CA ASP A 14 -3.42 9.98 26.41
C ASP A 14 -2.87 9.08 25.31
N LEU A 15 -2.36 9.66 24.21
CA LEU A 15 -1.87 8.90 23.07
C LEU A 15 -0.63 8.07 23.46
N LYS A 16 -0.73 6.77 23.23
CA LYS A 16 0.35 5.82 23.49
C LYS A 16 1.16 5.57 22.23
N PRO A 17 2.46 5.28 22.35
CA PRO A 17 3.26 4.87 21.20
C PRO A 17 2.82 3.50 20.67
N GLU A 18 2.79 3.36 19.36
CA GLU A 18 2.60 2.07 18.70
C GLU A 18 3.74 1.11 19.06
N LYS A 19 3.41 -0.17 19.17
CA LYS A 19 4.37 -1.25 19.39
C LYS A 19 4.17 -2.32 18.33
N SER A 20 5.26 -2.89 17.86
CA SER A 20 5.24 -4.02 16.94
C SER A 20 6.08 -5.16 17.48
N THR A 21 5.56 -6.38 17.33
CA THR A 21 6.29 -7.62 17.60
C THR A 21 6.24 -8.48 16.35
N THR A 22 7.41 -8.86 15.84
CA THR A 22 7.53 -9.68 14.64
C THR A 22 8.05 -11.07 15.01
N TYR A 23 7.41 -12.09 14.46
CA TYR A 23 7.84 -13.48 14.49
C TYR A 23 8.08 -13.95 13.07
N GLU A 24 9.24 -14.55 12.84
CA GLU A 24 9.63 -15.07 11.53
C GLU A 24 10.29 -16.43 11.65
N ILE A 25 9.99 -17.31 10.71
CA ILE A 25 10.72 -18.55 10.50
C ILE A 25 10.94 -18.75 9.00
N GLY A 26 12.17 -19.00 8.61
CA GLY A 26 12.54 -19.13 7.21
C GLY A 26 13.41 -20.35 6.96
N LEU A 27 13.30 -20.88 5.74
CA LEU A 27 14.20 -21.88 5.17
C LEU A 27 14.85 -21.28 3.94
N TYR A 28 16.16 -21.41 3.86
CA TYR A 28 16.96 -21.01 2.72
C TYR A 28 17.57 -22.25 2.06
N TYR A 29 17.54 -22.28 0.75
CA TYR A 29 18.14 -23.32 -0.07
C TYR A 29 19.07 -22.69 -1.09
N ASP A 30 20.27 -23.25 -1.22
CA ASP A 30 21.26 -22.88 -2.23
C ASP A 30 22.03 -24.17 -2.60
N ASN A 31 21.94 -24.60 -3.86
CA ASN A 31 22.67 -25.77 -4.33
C ASN A 31 24.12 -25.45 -4.77
N ALA A 32 24.53 -24.19 -4.58
CA ALA A 32 25.84 -23.65 -4.97
C ALA A 32 26.12 -23.69 -6.50
N ASP A 33 25.12 -23.95 -7.32
CA ASP A 33 25.24 -24.04 -8.77
C ASP A 33 24.22 -23.10 -9.44
N ASP A 34 23.00 -23.54 -9.61
CA ASP A 34 22.01 -22.84 -10.46
C ASP A 34 20.74 -22.41 -9.74
N LEU A 35 20.45 -22.93 -8.55
CA LEU A 35 19.18 -22.69 -7.84
C LEU A 35 19.38 -22.17 -6.42
N ARG A 36 18.80 -21.03 -6.14
CA ARG A 36 18.68 -20.42 -4.80
C ARG A 36 17.24 -20.07 -4.53
N GLY A 37 16.81 -20.20 -3.29
CA GLY A 37 15.46 -19.80 -2.91
C GLY A 37 15.27 -19.77 -1.40
N ASN A 38 14.22 -19.09 -1.00
CA ASN A 38 13.79 -19.07 0.39
C ASN A 38 12.27 -19.10 0.51
N ILE A 39 11.83 -19.60 1.65
CA ILE A 39 10.47 -19.50 2.14
C ILE A 39 10.52 -18.91 3.55
N THR A 40 9.74 -17.89 3.82
CA THR A 40 9.61 -17.27 5.13
C THR A 40 8.14 -17.20 5.53
N LEU A 41 7.83 -17.70 6.72
CA LEU A 41 6.55 -17.48 7.36
C LEU A 41 6.73 -16.34 8.35
N PHE A 42 5.82 -15.40 8.36
CA PHE A 42 5.89 -14.23 9.25
C PHE A 42 4.55 -13.92 9.93
N LYS A 43 4.66 -13.32 11.09
CA LYS A 43 3.53 -12.72 11.81
C LYS A 43 3.99 -11.45 12.49
N ASN A 44 3.24 -10.36 12.28
CA ASN A 44 3.44 -9.06 12.91
C ASN A 44 2.21 -8.72 13.75
N ASP A 45 2.39 -8.54 15.04
CA ASP A 45 1.36 -8.08 15.97
C ASP A 45 1.65 -6.61 16.30
N PHE A 46 0.71 -5.73 15.94
CA PHE A 46 0.75 -4.31 16.28
C PHE A 46 -0.18 -4.05 17.45
N LYS A 47 0.30 -3.32 18.46
CA LYS A 47 -0.48 -2.88 19.63
C LYS A 47 -0.50 -1.38 19.71
N ASP A 48 -1.59 -0.86 20.31
CA ASP A 48 -1.80 0.57 20.48
C ASP A 48 -1.70 1.34 19.15
N LYS A 49 -2.21 0.73 18.05
CA LYS A 49 -2.11 1.34 16.71
C LYS A 49 -2.80 2.69 16.68
N ILE A 50 -2.11 3.70 16.14
CA ILE A 50 -2.63 5.06 16.05
C ILE A 50 -3.47 5.21 14.80
N LEU A 51 -4.69 5.69 14.98
CA LEU A 51 -5.56 6.13 13.91
C LEU A 51 -5.89 7.61 14.08
N ASP A 52 -6.19 8.21 12.95
CA ASP A 52 -6.71 9.55 12.91
C ASP A 52 -8.22 9.50 12.62
N THR A 53 -8.96 10.48 13.12
CA THR A 53 -10.40 10.53 12.92
C THR A 53 -10.78 11.15 11.60
N ASP A 54 -9.85 11.71 10.84
CA ASP A 54 -10.13 12.53 9.67
C ASP A 54 -11.40 13.38 9.87
N GLY A 55 -11.26 14.64 10.16
CA GLY A 55 -12.29 15.59 10.67
C GLY A 55 -13.67 15.55 10.02
N SER A 56 -13.81 14.93 8.87
CA SER A 56 -15.09 14.84 8.14
C SER A 56 -16.07 13.82 8.73
N ASN A 57 -15.58 12.81 9.44
CA ASN A 57 -16.41 11.66 9.84
C ASN A 57 -17.14 11.82 11.16
N ILE A 58 -16.57 12.56 12.10
CA ILE A 58 -17.15 12.72 13.44
C ILE A 58 -18.12 13.91 13.48
N ASN A 59 -17.89 14.93 12.67
CA ASN A 59 -18.75 16.11 12.60
C ASN A 59 -20.18 15.85 12.14
N ARG A 60 -20.43 14.76 11.47
CA ARG A 60 -21.76 14.40 10.95
C ARG A 60 -22.68 13.74 11.97
N ILE A 61 -22.18 13.49 13.15
CA ILE A 61 -22.98 12.90 14.21
C ILE A 61 -23.51 14.06 15.07
N PRO A 62 -24.83 14.34 15.06
CA PRO A 62 -25.41 15.46 15.82
C PRO A 62 -25.05 15.43 17.31
N ALA A 63 -24.83 14.22 17.88
CA ALA A 63 -24.42 14.03 19.26
C ALA A 63 -23.05 14.68 19.59
N TYR A 64 -22.26 15.01 18.60
CA TYR A 64 -20.93 15.63 18.78
C TYR A 64 -20.94 17.15 18.62
N GLY A 65 -22.12 17.78 18.57
CA GLY A 65 -22.24 19.24 18.40
C GLY A 65 -21.75 19.74 17.05
N GLY A 66 -21.54 18.81 16.11
CA GLY A 66 -21.21 19.14 14.75
C GLY A 66 -22.40 19.75 14.02
N CYS A 67 -22.11 20.54 13.03
CA CYS A 67 -23.12 21.04 12.12
C CYS A 67 -23.64 19.87 11.28
N ALA A 68 -24.93 19.83 11.04
CA ALA A 68 -25.51 18.87 10.12
C ALA A 68 -25.03 19.22 8.69
N GLY A 69 -24.07 18.48 8.16
CA GLY A 69 -23.54 18.70 6.81
C GLY A 69 -22.01 18.66 6.74
N ALA A 70 -21.49 18.89 5.54
CA ALA A 70 -20.06 18.96 5.31
C ALA A 70 -19.42 20.12 6.09
N PRO A 71 -18.17 20.01 6.57
CA PRO A 71 -17.45 21.10 7.19
C PRO A 71 -17.45 22.34 6.28
N SER A 72 -17.62 23.50 6.89
CA SER A 72 -17.63 24.79 6.19
C SER A 72 -16.89 25.84 7.00
N VAL A 73 -16.72 27.05 6.46
CA VAL A 73 -16.10 28.18 7.20
C VAL A 73 -16.80 28.44 8.54
N ASN A 74 -18.11 28.20 8.61
CA ASN A 74 -18.92 28.38 9.82
C ASN A 74 -19.07 27.09 10.64
N CYS A 75 -18.59 25.96 10.13
CA CYS A 75 -18.65 24.66 10.72
C CYS A 75 -17.36 23.88 10.41
N PRO A 76 -16.26 24.21 11.08
CA PRO A 76 -15.01 23.55 10.83
C PRO A 76 -15.09 22.07 11.19
N GLY A 77 -14.45 21.23 10.35
CA GLY A 77 -14.13 19.88 10.73
C GLY A 77 -13.10 19.85 11.85
N TRP A 78 -13.07 18.80 12.61
CA TRP A 78 -12.02 18.58 13.60
C TRP A 78 -11.57 17.11 13.54
N GLY A 79 -10.29 16.91 13.81
CA GLY A 79 -9.64 15.63 13.86
C GLY A 79 -8.92 15.42 15.18
N THR A 80 -8.65 14.19 15.52
CA THR A 80 -7.79 13.80 16.63
C THR A 80 -7.17 12.45 16.35
N TYR A 81 -6.05 12.17 17.01
CA TYR A 81 -5.41 10.87 16.99
C TYR A 81 -5.81 10.07 18.23
N PHE A 82 -5.95 8.77 18.09
CA PHE A 82 -6.29 7.87 19.18
C PHE A 82 -5.72 6.48 18.90
N ASN A 83 -5.54 5.69 19.96
CA ASN A 83 -5.09 4.31 19.83
C ASN A 83 -6.29 3.37 19.72
N ILE A 84 -6.22 2.43 18.81
CA ILE A 84 -7.03 1.21 18.79
C ILE A 84 -6.26 0.05 19.41
N GLU A 85 -6.90 -1.09 19.64
CA GLU A 85 -6.25 -2.26 20.23
C GLU A 85 -5.04 -2.69 19.42
N GLY A 86 -5.17 -2.81 18.09
CA GLY A 86 -4.04 -3.10 17.23
C GLY A 86 -4.40 -3.49 15.83
N ALA A 87 -3.50 -4.25 15.23
CA ALA A 87 -3.69 -4.94 13.97
C ALA A 87 -2.77 -6.16 13.91
N GLU A 88 -3.19 -7.18 13.19
CA GLU A 88 -2.40 -8.36 12.92
C GLU A 88 -2.09 -8.46 11.43
N VAL A 89 -0.87 -8.84 11.09
CA VAL A 89 -0.48 -9.18 9.70
C VAL A 89 0.32 -10.46 9.71
N TYR A 90 -0.11 -11.46 8.95
CA TYR A 90 0.65 -12.70 8.81
C TYR A 90 0.64 -13.20 7.36
N GLY A 91 1.64 -14.00 7.03
CA GLY A 91 1.74 -14.47 5.67
C GLY A 91 2.91 -15.38 5.39
N VAL A 92 3.16 -15.54 4.10
CA VAL A 92 4.28 -16.29 3.56
C VAL A 92 4.95 -15.49 2.45
N GLU A 93 6.26 -15.49 2.46
CA GLU A 93 7.11 -14.97 1.39
C GLU A 93 7.89 -16.09 0.76
N LEU A 94 7.90 -16.13 -0.56
CA LEU A 94 8.67 -17.06 -1.38
C LEU A 94 9.58 -16.25 -2.28
N SER A 95 10.83 -16.66 -2.44
CA SER A 95 11.68 -16.14 -3.51
C SER A 95 12.50 -17.26 -4.14
N GLY A 96 12.82 -17.09 -5.40
CA GLY A 96 13.64 -18.02 -6.15
C GLY A 96 14.47 -17.31 -7.21
N ASP A 97 15.67 -17.81 -7.43
CA ASP A 97 16.63 -17.37 -8.46
C ASP A 97 17.20 -18.64 -9.11
N TYR A 98 16.92 -18.82 -10.40
CA TYR A 98 17.30 -20.02 -11.14
C TYR A 98 18.05 -19.67 -12.42
N ASP A 99 19.30 -20.09 -12.50
CA ASP A 99 20.13 -20.00 -13.68
C ASP A 99 19.80 -21.16 -14.64
N ILE A 100 18.74 -21.00 -15.47
CA ILE A 100 18.28 -22.03 -16.43
C ILE A 100 19.41 -22.42 -17.37
N THR A 101 20.22 -21.44 -17.76
CA THR A 101 21.48 -21.62 -18.49
C THR A 101 22.45 -20.51 -18.11
N LYS A 102 23.71 -20.57 -18.55
CA LYS A 102 24.70 -19.48 -18.38
C LYS A 102 24.24 -18.12 -18.99
N ARG A 103 23.17 -18.12 -19.79
CA ARG A 103 22.67 -16.93 -20.49
C ARG A 103 21.21 -16.62 -20.18
N LEU A 104 20.50 -17.48 -19.49
CA LEU A 104 19.09 -17.36 -19.18
C LEU A 104 18.89 -17.59 -17.69
N ASN A 105 18.42 -16.55 -17.02
CA ASN A 105 18.14 -16.57 -15.58
C ASN A 105 16.67 -16.22 -15.34
N PHE A 106 16.04 -16.89 -14.41
CA PHE A 106 14.69 -16.63 -13.94
C PHE A 106 14.71 -16.30 -12.45
N LYS A 107 14.14 -15.16 -12.09
CA LYS A 107 13.91 -14.74 -10.70
C LYS A 107 12.43 -14.54 -10.46
N ALA A 108 11.96 -14.97 -9.31
CA ALA A 108 10.58 -14.71 -8.91
C ALA A 108 10.49 -14.51 -7.40
N ASN A 109 9.53 -13.69 -7.00
CA ASN A 109 9.08 -13.60 -5.62
C ASN A 109 7.55 -13.57 -5.57
N TYR A 110 7.02 -14.03 -4.45
CA TYR A 110 5.60 -14.05 -4.18
C TYR A 110 5.38 -13.83 -2.69
N THR A 111 4.44 -12.95 -2.37
CA THR A 111 3.99 -12.71 -1.00
C THR A 111 2.49 -12.96 -0.92
N TYR A 112 2.11 -13.77 0.05
CA TYR A 112 0.75 -13.82 0.56
C TYR A 112 0.73 -13.13 1.91
N SER A 113 -0.17 -12.17 2.11
CA SER A 113 -0.39 -11.51 3.38
C SER A 113 -1.87 -11.44 3.72
N HIS A 114 -2.19 -11.77 4.96
CA HIS A 114 -3.50 -11.48 5.55
C HIS A 114 -3.30 -10.43 6.62
N SER A 115 -4.17 -9.43 6.63
CA SER A 115 -4.15 -8.38 7.65
C SER A 115 -5.55 -8.17 8.21
N GLU A 116 -5.62 -7.88 9.50
CA GLU A 116 -6.87 -7.60 10.20
C GLU A 116 -6.66 -6.49 11.23
N ILE A 117 -7.59 -5.56 11.29
CA ILE A 117 -7.61 -4.46 12.26
C ILE A 117 -8.43 -4.90 13.46
N GLU A 118 -7.85 -4.78 14.65
CA GLU A 118 -8.49 -5.03 15.93
C GLU A 118 -8.75 -3.68 16.62
N THR A 119 -9.98 -3.22 16.57
CA THR A 119 -10.28 -1.86 17.05
C THR A 119 -10.47 -1.77 18.54
N GLY A 120 -10.95 -2.83 19.19
CA GLY A 120 -11.42 -2.73 20.57
C GLY A 120 -12.59 -1.73 20.70
N ASP A 121 -12.69 -1.06 21.82
CA ASP A 121 -13.64 0.04 22.05
C ASP A 121 -12.96 1.24 22.72
N PRO A 122 -12.00 1.89 22.04
CA PRO A 122 -11.28 3.02 22.58
C PRO A 122 -12.21 4.22 22.79
N THR A 123 -11.76 5.14 23.65
CA THR A 123 -12.44 6.42 23.85
C THR A 123 -11.80 7.48 22.98
N ILE A 124 -12.60 8.12 22.12
CA ILE A 124 -12.18 9.23 21.29
C ILE A 124 -12.52 10.53 22.00
N TYR A 125 -11.52 11.38 22.25
CA TYR A 125 -11.72 12.69 22.85
C TYR A 125 -12.13 13.71 21.78
N THR A 126 -13.19 14.44 22.05
CA THR A 126 -13.75 15.43 21.15
C THR A 126 -13.91 16.75 21.89
N PRO A 127 -14.09 17.89 21.19
CA PRO A 127 -14.37 19.18 21.83
C PRO A 127 -15.59 19.17 22.76
N ASN A 128 -16.52 18.26 22.54
CA ASN A 128 -17.77 18.12 23.28
C ASN A 128 -17.77 16.99 24.31
N GLY A 129 -16.61 16.38 24.56
CA GLY A 129 -16.44 15.30 25.51
C GLY A 129 -15.98 13.99 24.89
N ALA A 130 -15.87 12.97 25.73
CA ALA A 130 -15.41 11.65 25.31
C ALA A 130 -16.53 10.83 24.67
N VAL A 131 -16.18 10.10 23.63
CA VAL A 131 -17.09 9.24 22.87
C VAL A 131 -16.49 7.86 22.69
N LYS A 132 -17.31 6.83 22.84
CA LYS A 132 -16.86 5.46 22.58
C LYS A 132 -16.72 5.21 21.09
N PHE A 133 -15.69 4.47 20.71
CA PHE A 133 -15.39 4.10 19.31
C PHE A 133 -16.55 3.34 18.67
N SER A 134 -17.18 2.44 19.40
CA SER A 134 -18.36 1.67 18.96
C SER A 134 -19.56 2.53 18.52
N GLN A 135 -19.59 3.79 18.96
CA GLN A 135 -20.62 4.77 18.60
C GLN A 135 -20.25 5.62 17.39
N THR A 136 -19.09 5.39 16.79
CA THR A 136 -18.59 6.13 15.64
C THR A 136 -18.69 5.31 14.36
N ASN A 137 -18.54 5.98 13.22
CA ASN A 137 -18.44 5.28 11.94
C ASN A 137 -17.12 4.50 11.78
N LEU A 138 -16.12 4.85 12.57
CA LEU A 138 -14.82 4.20 12.59
C LEU A 138 -14.91 2.75 13.11
N SER A 139 -15.92 2.41 13.90
CA SER A 139 -16.16 1.02 14.37
C SER A 139 -16.30 0.01 13.23
N ARG A 140 -16.59 0.47 12.02
CA ARG A 140 -16.64 -0.40 10.82
C ARG A 140 -15.27 -0.90 10.37
N LEU A 141 -14.18 -0.36 10.92
CA LEU A 141 -12.82 -0.83 10.65
C LEU A 141 -12.53 -2.19 11.28
N ASP A 142 -13.27 -2.55 12.31
CA ASP A 142 -13.07 -3.81 13.03
C ASP A 142 -13.19 -5.01 12.11
N GLY A 143 -12.21 -5.92 12.17
CA GLY A 143 -12.13 -7.08 11.31
C GLY A 143 -11.84 -6.77 9.83
N LYS A 144 -11.44 -5.55 9.47
CA LYS A 144 -11.08 -5.18 8.09
C LYS A 144 -9.59 -5.28 7.87
N SER A 145 -9.22 -5.56 6.62
CA SER A 145 -7.82 -5.54 6.22
C SER A 145 -7.25 -4.14 6.31
N LEU A 146 -5.93 -4.05 6.55
CA LEU A 146 -5.19 -2.81 6.43
C LEU A 146 -5.35 -2.23 5.02
N THR A 147 -5.47 -0.90 4.95
CA THR A 147 -5.59 -0.18 3.69
C THR A 147 -4.34 -0.34 2.84
N ALA A 148 -4.51 -0.38 1.52
CA ALA A 148 -3.45 -0.46 0.52
C ALA A 148 -2.49 -1.67 0.66
N THR A 149 -2.94 -2.74 1.31
CA THR A 149 -2.15 -3.97 1.46
C THR A 149 -2.76 -5.06 0.57
N PRO A 150 -2.11 -5.43 -0.55
CA PRO A 150 -2.61 -6.50 -1.40
C PRO A 150 -2.47 -7.84 -0.69
N LYS A 151 -3.48 -8.70 -0.85
CA LYS A 151 -3.46 -10.05 -0.29
C LYS A 151 -2.46 -10.97 -0.98
N HIS A 152 -2.23 -10.71 -2.27
CA HIS A 152 -1.28 -11.44 -3.10
C HIS A 152 -0.46 -10.43 -3.90
N ALA A 153 0.85 -10.51 -3.81
CA ALA A 153 1.80 -9.78 -4.64
C ALA A 153 2.80 -10.76 -5.25
N ALA A 154 3.12 -10.59 -6.51
CA ALA A 154 4.09 -11.42 -7.21
C ALA A 154 4.91 -10.58 -8.20
N HIS A 155 6.18 -10.92 -8.30
CA HIS A 155 7.06 -10.38 -9.32
C HIS A 155 7.87 -11.51 -9.94
N ALA A 156 8.03 -11.52 -11.26
CA ALA A 156 8.89 -12.46 -11.96
C ALA A 156 9.70 -11.74 -13.03
N THR A 157 10.97 -12.11 -13.18
CA THR A 157 11.86 -11.58 -14.21
C THR A 157 12.56 -12.72 -14.92
N LEU A 158 12.47 -12.72 -16.24
CA LEU A 158 13.27 -13.56 -17.10
C LEU A 158 14.32 -12.70 -17.80
N SER A 159 15.60 -12.96 -17.49
CA SER A 159 16.74 -12.25 -18.04
C SER A 159 17.46 -13.12 -19.06
N TYR A 160 17.78 -12.57 -20.22
CA TYR A 160 18.45 -13.29 -21.29
C TYR A 160 19.60 -12.48 -21.89
N ARG A 161 20.74 -13.12 -22.03
CA ARG A 161 21.94 -12.56 -22.67
C ARG A 161 22.23 -13.31 -23.99
N PRO A 162 21.62 -12.93 -25.11
CA PRO A 162 21.81 -13.63 -26.40
C PRO A 162 23.25 -13.57 -26.91
N ILE A 163 23.90 -12.42 -26.73
CA ILE A 163 25.32 -12.18 -27.08
C ILE A 163 25.99 -11.38 -25.96
N ALA A 164 27.30 -11.42 -25.89
CA ALA A 164 28.06 -10.80 -24.79
C ALA A 164 27.69 -9.32 -24.49
N PRO A 165 27.56 -8.43 -25.51
CA PRO A 165 27.22 -7.03 -25.24
C PRO A 165 25.74 -6.76 -24.98
N LEU A 166 24.84 -7.72 -25.20
CA LEU A 166 23.38 -7.50 -25.09
C LEU A 166 22.79 -8.29 -23.94
N SER A 167 22.18 -7.59 -22.99
CA SER A 167 21.34 -8.15 -21.94
C SER A 167 19.91 -7.64 -22.10
N THR A 168 18.94 -8.53 -21.98
CA THR A 168 17.52 -8.20 -22.09
C THR A 168 16.75 -8.80 -20.90
N PHE A 169 15.59 -8.24 -20.58
CA PHE A 169 14.70 -8.84 -19.61
C PHE A 169 13.23 -8.59 -19.96
N ILE A 170 12.39 -9.49 -19.49
CA ILE A 170 10.95 -9.30 -19.33
C ILE A 170 10.61 -9.44 -17.84
N GLY A 171 9.90 -8.44 -17.32
CA GLY A 171 9.39 -8.40 -15.95
C GLY A 171 7.86 -8.49 -15.94
N LEU A 172 7.33 -9.25 -15.01
CA LEU A 172 5.89 -9.39 -14.77
C LEU A 172 5.62 -9.03 -13.32
N ASN A 173 4.65 -8.13 -13.09
CA ASN A 173 4.23 -7.73 -11.75
C ASN A 173 2.73 -8.00 -11.61
N TYR A 174 2.34 -8.52 -10.46
CA TYR A 174 0.96 -8.80 -10.13
C TYR A 174 0.66 -8.36 -8.70
N GLU A 175 -0.46 -7.68 -8.50
CA GLU A 175 -1.06 -7.41 -7.20
C GLU A 175 -2.55 -7.74 -7.25
N SER A 176 -3.03 -8.35 -6.19
CA SER A 176 -4.48 -8.57 -6.00
C SER A 176 -5.21 -7.26 -5.72
N GLU A 177 -6.50 -7.37 -5.54
CA GLU A 177 -7.35 -6.27 -5.12
C GLU A 177 -6.83 -5.61 -3.83
N LEU A 178 -6.98 -4.30 -3.73
CA LEU A 178 -6.70 -3.54 -2.51
C LEU A 178 -8.00 -3.27 -1.75
N THR A 179 -7.94 -3.37 -0.43
CA THR A 179 -8.99 -2.84 0.42
C THR A 179 -8.67 -1.38 0.69
N SER A 180 -9.58 -0.49 0.33
CA SER A 180 -9.52 0.91 0.68
C SER A 180 -10.64 1.20 1.67
N VAL A 181 -10.28 1.68 2.85
CA VAL A 181 -11.26 2.18 3.80
C VAL A 181 -11.37 3.67 3.59
N GLN A 182 -12.45 4.12 2.97
CA GLN A 182 -12.70 5.53 2.77
C GLN A 182 -13.72 6.04 3.78
N PHE A 183 -13.34 7.11 4.43
CA PHE A 183 -14.20 7.87 5.30
C PHE A 183 -14.81 9.02 4.50
N GLY A 184 -16.06 8.92 4.11
CA GLY A 184 -16.76 9.93 3.35
C GLY A 184 -18.26 9.97 3.64
N PRO A 185 -19.05 10.84 2.97
CA PRO A 185 -20.49 10.87 3.11
C PRO A 185 -21.11 9.52 2.79
N GLY A 186 -21.49 8.78 3.82
CA GLY A 186 -22.07 7.45 3.70
C GLY A 186 -21.14 6.31 4.10
N ASN A 187 -19.92 6.58 4.56
CA ASN A 187 -18.95 5.59 5.11
C ASN A 187 -18.92 4.30 4.30
N ARG A 188 -18.43 4.40 3.09
CA ARG A 188 -18.26 3.24 2.24
C ARG A 188 -16.86 2.68 2.47
N VAL A 189 -16.79 1.42 2.89
CA VAL A 189 -15.60 0.62 2.64
C VAL A 189 -15.63 0.34 1.15
N SER A 190 -14.85 1.06 0.36
CA SER A 190 -14.70 0.73 -1.04
C SER A 190 -13.64 -0.36 -1.15
N LYS A 191 -13.97 -1.41 -1.87
CA LYS A 191 -12.98 -2.34 -2.35
C LYS A 191 -12.54 -1.86 -3.72
N ASN A 192 -11.26 -1.63 -3.88
CA ASN A 192 -10.71 -1.55 -5.22
C ASN A 192 -10.57 -2.99 -5.74
N ASP A 193 -11.62 -3.49 -6.39
CA ASP A 193 -11.69 -4.87 -6.89
C ASP A 193 -10.80 -5.09 -8.13
N LYS A 194 -10.03 -4.10 -8.53
CA LYS A 194 -9.12 -4.23 -9.68
C LYS A 194 -7.78 -4.80 -9.24
N LYS A 195 -7.42 -5.91 -9.85
CA LYS A 195 -6.08 -6.45 -9.83
C LYS A 195 -5.18 -5.62 -10.71
N LEU A 196 -3.93 -5.44 -10.32
CA LEU A 196 -2.92 -4.83 -11.16
C LEU A 196 -2.02 -5.92 -11.73
N PHE A 197 -1.85 -5.93 -13.05
CA PHE A 197 -0.88 -6.75 -13.74
C PHE A 197 -0.12 -5.88 -14.73
N THR A 198 1.20 -5.76 -14.56
CA THR A 198 2.04 -4.98 -15.46
C THR A 198 3.14 -5.84 -16.06
N THR A 199 3.61 -5.44 -17.23
CA THR A 199 4.71 -6.09 -17.93
C THR A 199 5.76 -5.05 -18.29
N ASP A 200 7.00 -5.34 -17.95
CA ASP A 200 8.15 -4.48 -18.21
C ASP A 200 9.10 -5.17 -19.18
N LEU A 201 9.71 -4.40 -20.08
CA LEU A 201 10.74 -4.87 -21.00
C LEU A 201 11.98 -3.99 -20.88
N GLY A 202 13.14 -4.60 -20.92
CA GLY A 202 14.38 -3.85 -20.92
C GLY A 202 15.47 -4.49 -21.75
N ALA A 203 16.35 -3.63 -22.26
CA ALA A 203 17.55 -4.03 -22.97
C ALA A 203 18.71 -3.11 -22.59
N GLN A 204 19.86 -3.70 -22.34
CA GLN A 204 21.14 -2.99 -22.18
C GLN A 204 22.09 -3.49 -23.24
N TYR A 205 22.77 -2.53 -23.89
CA TYR A 205 23.82 -2.83 -24.85
C TYR A 205 25.13 -2.16 -24.43
N ASP A 206 26.15 -2.97 -24.19
CA ASP A 206 27.49 -2.52 -23.84
C ASP A 206 28.28 -2.23 -25.13
N LEU A 207 28.45 -0.94 -25.44
CA LEU A 207 29.22 -0.49 -26.62
C LEU A 207 30.71 -0.81 -26.50
N ASN A 208 31.21 -0.68 -25.28
CA ASN A 208 32.56 -1.06 -24.85
C ASN A 208 32.59 -1.13 -23.31
N ASP A 209 33.78 -1.39 -22.73
CA ASP A 209 33.95 -1.53 -21.28
C ASP A 209 33.57 -0.27 -20.47
N ASN A 210 33.53 0.89 -21.13
CA ASN A 210 33.28 2.18 -20.50
C ASN A 210 31.93 2.79 -20.85
N LEU A 211 31.22 2.29 -21.86
CA LEU A 211 30.00 2.91 -22.36
C LEU A 211 28.91 1.88 -22.58
N SER A 212 27.76 2.08 -21.92
CA SER A 212 26.56 1.26 -22.16
C SER A 212 25.30 2.11 -22.34
N LEU A 213 24.40 1.60 -23.14
CA LEU A 213 23.07 2.16 -23.38
C LEU A 213 22.03 1.24 -22.75
N ASN A 214 21.03 1.82 -22.10
CA ASN A 214 19.95 1.09 -21.46
C ASN A 214 18.62 1.70 -21.90
N LEU A 215 17.70 0.85 -22.35
CA LEU A 215 16.33 1.22 -22.67
C LEU A 215 15.39 0.32 -21.85
N THR A 216 14.46 0.94 -21.12
CA THR A 216 13.44 0.22 -20.37
C THR A 216 12.08 0.80 -20.65
N ALA A 217 11.13 -0.07 -20.94
CA ALA A 217 9.71 0.23 -21.07
C ALA A 217 8.97 -0.42 -19.90
N TYR A 218 8.43 0.38 -19.01
CA TYR A 218 7.60 -0.07 -17.89
C TYR A 218 6.13 -0.08 -18.28
N ASN A 219 5.40 -1.07 -17.77
CA ASN A 219 3.97 -1.20 -17.97
C ASN A 219 3.57 -1.05 -19.44
N ILE A 220 4.14 -1.89 -20.30
CA ILE A 220 4.00 -1.76 -21.77
C ILE A 220 2.55 -1.82 -22.26
N PHE A 221 1.66 -2.48 -21.50
CA PHE A 221 0.24 -2.61 -21.84
C PHE A 221 -0.62 -1.48 -21.29
N ASP A 222 0.00 -0.52 -20.55
CA ASP A 222 -0.68 0.64 -19.96
C ASP A 222 -1.85 0.26 -19.03
N ASN A 223 -1.68 -0.82 -18.27
CA ASN A 223 -2.66 -1.24 -17.29
C ASN A 223 -2.58 -0.33 -16.06
N VAL A 224 -3.66 0.38 -15.76
CA VAL A 224 -3.72 1.32 -14.65
C VAL A 224 -4.84 0.91 -13.70
N ARG A 225 -4.52 0.85 -12.43
CA ARG A 225 -5.48 0.77 -11.33
C ARG A 225 -5.67 2.17 -10.76
N TYR A 226 -6.89 2.51 -10.47
CA TYR A 226 -7.23 3.80 -9.86
C TYR A 226 -7.69 3.55 -8.44
N ASP A 227 -7.07 4.21 -7.48
CA ASP A 227 -7.64 4.32 -6.16
C ASP A 227 -8.77 5.35 -6.17
N GLU A 228 -9.96 4.91 -5.79
CA GLU A 228 -11.11 5.80 -5.66
C GLU A 228 -11.06 6.49 -4.31
N GLY A 229 -10.86 7.80 -4.32
CA GLY A 229 -11.12 8.69 -3.20
C GLY A 229 -12.47 9.37 -3.37
N LEU A 230 -13.33 9.32 -2.37
CA LEU A 230 -14.57 10.09 -2.35
C LEU A 230 -14.32 11.40 -1.57
N ALA A 231 -14.46 12.52 -2.26
CA ALA A 231 -14.47 13.82 -1.58
C ALA A 231 -15.76 14.03 -0.78
N ASP A 232 -15.66 14.87 0.22
CA ASP A 232 -16.80 15.27 1.06
C ASP A 232 -17.93 15.98 0.32
N ASP A 233 -17.65 16.53 -0.86
CA ASP A 233 -18.63 17.20 -1.74
C ASP A 233 -19.34 16.23 -2.70
N GLY A 234 -19.05 14.94 -2.59
CA GLY A 234 -19.61 13.90 -3.46
C GLY A 234 -18.86 13.69 -4.77
N ASN A 235 -17.76 14.42 -4.99
CA ASN A 235 -16.89 14.19 -6.12
C ASN A 235 -15.94 13.02 -5.83
N TYR A 236 -15.56 12.29 -6.88
CA TYR A 236 -14.58 11.23 -6.78
C TYR A 236 -13.20 11.79 -7.11
N TYR A 237 -12.23 11.54 -6.23
CA TYR A 237 -10.82 11.71 -6.55
C TYR A 237 -10.27 10.38 -7.04
N TRP A 238 -9.49 10.44 -8.10
CA TRP A 238 -8.84 9.28 -8.67
C TRP A 238 -7.34 9.47 -8.50
N TYR A 239 -6.70 8.55 -7.82
CA TYR A 239 -5.25 8.47 -7.76
C TYR A 239 -4.82 7.36 -8.71
N PRO A 240 -4.44 7.69 -9.97
CA PRO A 240 -3.98 6.68 -10.90
C PRO A 240 -2.59 6.19 -10.47
N GLU A 241 -2.38 4.90 -10.54
CA GLU A 241 -1.02 4.38 -10.54
C GLU A 241 -0.31 4.76 -11.85
N GLU A 242 1.02 4.66 -11.85
CA GLU A 242 1.80 5.05 -13.01
C GLU A 242 1.45 4.19 -14.24
N GLY A 243 1.08 4.85 -15.34
CA GLY A 243 0.88 4.24 -16.64
C GLY A 243 2.21 3.87 -17.33
N ARG A 244 2.11 3.57 -18.61
CA ARG A 244 3.28 3.24 -19.41
C ARG A 244 4.30 4.36 -19.45
N ARG A 245 5.59 4.02 -19.24
CA ARG A 245 6.71 4.95 -19.32
C ARG A 245 7.93 4.32 -19.97
N PHE A 246 8.77 5.17 -20.57
CA PHE A 246 10.01 4.76 -21.22
C PHE A 246 11.19 5.49 -20.57
N TRP A 247 12.24 4.73 -20.30
CA TRP A 247 13.49 5.26 -19.78
C TRP A 247 14.64 4.93 -20.71
N PHE A 248 15.43 5.95 -21.03
CA PHE A 248 16.70 5.81 -21.71
C PHE A 248 17.82 6.30 -20.83
N LYS A 249 18.85 5.48 -20.66
CA LYS A 249 20.01 5.79 -19.82
C LYS A 249 21.29 5.49 -20.57
N VAL A 250 22.24 6.41 -20.50
CA VAL A 250 23.63 6.25 -20.96
C VAL A 250 24.52 6.17 -19.73
N ASN A 251 25.29 5.11 -19.59
CA ASN A 251 26.29 5.00 -18.53
C ASN A 251 27.67 5.14 -19.19
N ALA A 252 28.48 6.09 -18.69
CA ALA A 252 29.87 6.29 -19.09
C ALA A 252 30.77 6.23 -17.87
N LYS A 253 31.90 5.51 -17.98
CA LYS A 253 32.96 5.44 -16.97
C LYS A 253 34.23 6.05 -17.59
N TRP A 254 34.90 6.89 -16.87
CA TRP A 254 36.18 7.53 -17.28
C TRP A 254 37.24 7.33 -16.19
#